data_137c025a97462c355f47384ac380a280
#
_entry.id   137c025a97462c355f47384ac380a280
#
_cell.length_a   1.000
_cell.length_b   1.000
_cell.length_c   1.000
_cell.angle_alpha   90.00
_cell.angle_beta   90.00
_cell.angle_gamma   90.00
#
_symmetry.space_group_name_H-M   'P 1'
#
loop_
_entity.id
_entity.type
_entity.pdbx_description
1 polymer ?
#
loop_
_entity_poly.entity_id
_entity_poly.type
_entity_poly.pdbx_seq_one_letter_code
_entity_poly.pdbx_strand_id
1 'polypeptide(L)'
;MGLNKEAIKIGFAYVGIVVGAGFSTGQEVMQFFTPFGLWSYIGVLISGFILGFIGRQVAKIGTAFEATNHESTLQYIFGEKFSKVFDYILVFFLFGIAVTMIAGSGSTFNQSFNIPTWLGALIMTIIIYLTLLLDFNKIVRALGIVTPFLIIMVILIAVYYLFTGDISISQVNSTVPETSAWKGIFWGLVYGGLAFAVGFSTVVAIGGDASKRRVSGAGAMFGGVIYTILLALINFSLQTEYPKIKNADIPTLDLANSINPWIGLVLTIIMLAVMYNTILGLCYSFAARFTEPYSKKYHIFIIIMMIAAYVLSFVGFADLINVLYKFMGVVGMFIVVAVLIKYFKRKNDDEKHIA
;
A
#
# COMPACT_ATOMS: atom_id res chain seq x y z
N MET A 1 22.73 -16.67 -11.06
CA MET A 1 22.64 -16.92 -9.60
C MET A 1 21.17 -17.03 -9.25
N GLY A 2 20.62 -18.24 -9.04
CA GLY A 2 19.21 -18.49 -8.84
C GLY A 2 18.69 -17.86 -7.55
N LEU A 3 17.45 -17.34 -7.61
CA LEU A 3 16.71 -16.91 -6.42
C LEU A 3 16.51 -18.12 -5.50
N ASN A 4 16.93 -17.99 -4.24
CA ASN A 4 16.68 -19.01 -3.21
C ASN A 4 15.18 -19.04 -2.88
N LYS A 5 14.61 -20.19 -2.53
CA LYS A 5 13.21 -20.33 -2.10
C LYS A 5 12.81 -19.35 -1.00
N GLU A 6 13.72 -19.07 -0.07
CA GLU A 6 13.51 -18.07 0.99
C GLU A 6 13.39 -16.65 0.42
N ALA A 7 14.25 -16.24 -0.51
CA ALA A 7 14.17 -14.93 -1.16
C ALA A 7 12.84 -14.78 -1.95
N ILE A 8 12.36 -15.84 -2.58
CA ILE A 8 11.06 -15.84 -3.28
C ILE A 8 9.92 -15.60 -2.26
N LYS A 9 9.93 -16.31 -1.12
CA LYS A 9 8.93 -16.11 -0.05
C LYS A 9 8.94 -14.68 0.48
N ILE A 10 10.12 -14.12 0.72
CA ILE A 10 10.30 -12.73 1.16
C ILE A 10 9.72 -11.76 0.13
N GLY A 11 9.98 -11.97 -1.16
CA GLY A 11 9.46 -11.13 -2.22
C GLY A 11 7.94 -11.15 -2.30
N PHE A 12 7.31 -12.33 -2.24
CA PHE A 12 5.84 -12.44 -2.21
C PHE A 12 5.23 -11.84 -0.95
N ALA A 13 5.85 -12.03 0.22
CA ALA A 13 5.41 -11.40 1.46
C ALA A 13 5.47 -9.86 1.33
N TYR A 14 6.55 -9.32 0.77
CA TYR A 14 6.69 -7.90 0.53
C TYR A 14 5.62 -7.35 -0.42
N VAL A 15 5.39 -8.02 -1.56
CA VAL A 15 4.32 -7.66 -2.49
C VAL A 15 2.96 -7.67 -1.81
N GLY A 16 2.64 -8.72 -1.04
CA GLY A 16 1.36 -8.86 -0.35
C GLY A 16 1.06 -7.75 0.65
N ILE A 17 2.10 -7.08 1.19
CA ILE A 17 1.95 -5.96 2.11
C ILE A 17 1.75 -4.65 1.35
N VAL A 18 2.56 -4.42 0.30
CA VAL A 18 2.51 -3.18 -0.47
C VAL A 18 1.29 -3.16 -1.39
N VAL A 19 0.87 -4.31 -1.92
CA VAL A 19 -0.42 -4.48 -2.62
C VAL A 19 -1.55 -4.57 -1.58
N GLY A 20 -1.87 -3.44 -1.00
CA GLY A 20 -2.99 -3.32 -0.06
C GLY A 20 -4.35 -3.15 -0.76
N ALA A 21 -5.39 -3.00 0.05
CA ALA A 21 -6.74 -2.74 -0.45
C ALA A 21 -6.82 -1.48 -1.33
N GLY A 22 -6.10 -0.41 -0.97
CA GLY A 22 -6.06 0.84 -1.75
C GLY A 22 -5.53 0.67 -3.17
N PHE A 23 -4.43 -0.09 -3.33
CA PHE A 23 -3.88 -0.42 -4.63
C PHE A 23 -4.89 -1.20 -5.50
N SER A 24 -5.55 -2.19 -4.93
CA SER A 24 -6.46 -3.08 -5.65
C SER A 24 -7.78 -2.41 -6.06
N THR A 25 -8.18 -1.32 -5.41
CA THR A 25 -9.31 -0.50 -5.85
C THR A 25 -9.03 0.24 -7.16
N GLY A 26 -7.75 0.40 -7.51
CA GLY A 26 -7.30 1.22 -8.65
C GLY A 26 -7.24 2.71 -8.35
N GLN A 27 -7.79 3.17 -7.22
CA GLN A 27 -7.88 4.60 -6.92
C GLN A 27 -6.51 5.24 -6.65
N GLU A 28 -5.60 4.53 -6.01
CA GLU A 28 -4.21 5.00 -5.85
C GLU A 28 -3.54 5.19 -7.21
N VAL A 29 -3.70 4.22 -8.11
CA VAL A 29 -3.11 4.29 -9.45
C VAL A 29 -3.76 5.42 -10.27
N MET A 30 -5.08 5.60 -10.14
CA MET A 30 -5.83 6.70 -10.74
C MET A 30 -5.34 8.07 -10.27
N GLN A 31 -4.95 8.22 -9.01
CA GLN A 31 -4.50 9.51 -8.46
C GLN A 31 -3.02 9.83 -8.76
N PHE A 32 -2.17 8.81 -8.86
CA PHE A 32 -0.73 9.02 -8.96
C PHE A 32 -0.14 8.77 -10.35
N PHE A 33 -0.82 8.03 -11.24
CA PHE A 33 -0.26 7.60 -12.52
C PHE A 33 -1.18 7.81 -13.71
N THR A 34 -2.38 7.27 -13.68
CA THR A 34 -3.28 7.16 -14.84
C THR A 34 -3.48 8.48 -15.59
N PRO A 35 -3.70 9.64 -14.92
CA PRO A 35 -3.95 10.92 -15.61
C PRO A 35 -2.77 11.47 -16.42
N PHE A 36 -1.57 10.92 -16.23
CA PHE A 36 -0.35 11.44 -16.87
C PHE A 36 0.04 10.68 -18.17
N GLY A 37 -0.85 9.83 -18.67
CA GLY A 37 -0.67 9.11 -19.92
C GLY A 37 0.60 8.25 -19.92
N LEU A 38 1.31 8.22 -21.04
CA LEU A 38 2.53 7.42 -21.19
C LEU A 38 3.67 7.84 -20.26
N TRP A 39 3.70 9.09 -19.81
CA TRP A 39 4.70 9.57 -18.86
C TRP A 39 4.56 8.94 -17.48
N SER A 40 3.38 8.41 -17.13
CA SER A 40 3.15 7.66 -15.89
C SER A 40 4.04 6.43 -15.76
N TYR A 41 4.43 5.78 -16.88
CA TYR A 41 5.29 4.60 -16.84
C TYR A 41 6.71 4.91 -16.35
N ILE A 42 7.22 6.13 -16.59
CA ILE A 42 8.46 6.57 -15.96
C ILE A 42 8.28 6.66 -14.45
N GLY A 43 7.14 7.21 -13.99
CA GLY A 43 6.77 7.22 -12.56
C GLY A 43 6.66 5.81 -11.97
N VAL A 44 6.05 4.86 -12.70
CA VAL A 44 5.96 3.45 -12.31
C VAL A 44 7.36 2.83 -12.13
N LEU A 45 8.27 3.07 -13.07
CA LEU A 45 9.66 2.57 -12.97
C LEU A 45 10.41 3.19 -11.78
N ILE A 46 10.22 4.49 -11.53
CA ILE A 46 10.81 5.19 -10.38
C ILE A 46 10.29 4.60 -9.06
N SER A 47 8.97 4.42 -8.94
CA SER A 47 8.35 3.80 -7.77
C SER A 47 8.86 2.38 -7.54
N GLY A 48 8.97 1.59 -8.61
CA GLY A 48 9.53 0.25 -8.58
C GLY A 48 11.00 0.22 -8.17
N PHE A 49 11.80 1.18 -8.64
CA PHE A 49 13.19 1.33 -8.23
C PHE A 49 13.29 1.66 -6.72
N ILE A 50 12.46 2.56 -6.22
CA ILE A 50 12.40 2.88 -4.79
C ILE A 50 12.08 1.61 -3.99
N LEU A 51 11.00 0.93 -4.32
CA LEU A 51 10.59 -0.29 -3.61
C LEU A 51 11.63 -1.39 -3.70
N GLY A 52 12.20 -1.64 -4.88
CA GLY A 52 13.21 -2.68 -5.07
C GLY A 52 14.54 -2.34 -4.43
N PHE A 53 15.13 -1.18 -4.79
CA PHE A 53 16.47 -0.84 -4.34
C PHE A 53 16.51 -0.37 -2.88
N ILE A 54 15.62 0.55 -2.49
CA ILE A 54 15.58 1.05 -1.10
C ILE A 54 15.05 -0.04 -0.17
N GLY A 55 14.01 -0.79 -0.59
CA GLY A 55 13.53 -1.96 0.14
C GLY A 55 14.64 -2.99 0.39
N ARG A 56 15.49 -3.25 -0.61
CA ARG A 56 16.68 -4.09 -0.47
C ARG A 56 17.63 -3.60 0.62
N GLN A 57 17.91 -2.28 0.68
CA GLN A 57 18.81 -1.74 1.70
C GLN A 57 18.20 -1.90 3.10
N VAL A 58 16.92 -1.57 3.24
CA VAL A 58 16.22 -1.66 4.53
C VAL A 58 16.07 -3.11 5.00
N ALA A 59 15.72 -4.05 4.12
CA ALA A 59 15.68 -5.47 4.46
C ALA A 59 17.04 -5.98 4.96
N LYS A 60 18.14 -5.55 4.32
CA LYS A 60 19.50 -5.89 4.78
C LYS A 60 19.86 -5.28 6.13
N ILE A 61 19.37 -4.07 6.41
CA ILE A 61 19.54 -3.43 7.73
C ILE A 61 18.75 -4.24 8.77
N GLY A 62 17.48 -4.59 8.47
CA GLY A 62 16.68 -5.47 9.32
C GLY A 62 17.39 -6.76 9.69
N THR A 63 17.94 -7.47 8.69
CA THR A 63 18.74 -8.70 8.93
C THR A 63 19.98 -8.43 9.82
N ALA A 64 20.60 -7.27 9.66
CA ALA A 64 21.80 -6.94 10.43
C ALA A 64 21.53 -6.71 11.92
N PHE A 65 20.34 -6.24 12.24
CA PHE A 65 19.89 -5.98 13.60
C PHE A 65 19.00 -7.10 14.15
N GLU A 66 18.76 -8.17 13.39
CA GLU A 66 17.77 -9.21 13.74
C GLU A 66 16.44 -8.57 14.20
N ALA A 67 16.03 -7.55 13.44
CA ALA A 67 15.02 -6.61 13.86
C ALA A 67 13.63 -7.24 13.87
N THR A 68 12.95 -7.24 15.00
CA THR A 68 11.55 -7.66 15.16
C THR A 68 10.57 -6.52 14.89
N ASN A 69 11.05 -5.28 14.91
CA ASN A 69 10.30 -4.05 14.63
C ASN A 69 11.19 -3.02 13.93
N HIS A 70 10.61 -1.90 13.53
CA HIS A 70 11.34 -0.87 12.77
C HIS A 70 12.16 0.10 13.63
N GLU A 71 12.09 0.06 14.95
CA GLU A 71 12.68 1.06 15.83
C GLU A 71 14.21 1.13 15.71
N SER A 72 14.90 0.00 15.79
CA SER A 72 16.37 -0.07 15.65
C SER A 72 16.83 0.44 14.27
N THR A 73 16.06 0.13 13.22
CA THR A 73 16.36 0.59 11.87
C THR A 73 16.14 2.09 11.71
N LEU A 74 15.06 2.66 12.29
CA LEU A 74 14.84 4.11 12.31
C LEU A 74 15.93 4.83 13.08
N GLN A 75 16.34 4.33 14.25
CA GLN A 75 17.44 4.90 15.02
C GLN A 75 18.75 4.88 14.24
N TYR A 76 19.05 3.81 13.53
CA TYR A 76 20.23 3.72 12.67
C TYR A 76 20.19 4.74 11.53
N ILE A 77 19.02 4.95 10.90
CA ILE A 77 18.86 5.85 9.73
C ILE A 77 18.89 7.31 10.17
N PHE A 78 18.11 7.69 11.17
CA PHE A 78 17.83 9.08 11.56
C PHE A 78 18.56 9.54 12.82
N GLY A 79 19.13 8.61 13.59
CA GLY A 79 19.62 8.88 14.95
C GLY A 79 18.48 8.92 15.97
N GLU A 80 18.85 8.97 17.26
CA GLU A 80 17.93 8.78 18.39
C GLU A 80 16.79 9.81 18.47
N LYS A 81 17.07 11.08 18.17
CA LYS A 81 16.10 12.17 18.31
C LYS A 81 15.07 12.16 17.18
N PHE A 82 15.51 12.05 15.92
CA PHE A 82 14.62 12.10 14.77
C PHE A 82 13.86 10.79 14.55
N SER A 83 14.40 9.65 14.97
CA SER A 83 13.70 8.36 14.86
C SER A 83 12.35 8.37 15.58
N LYS A 84 12.25 9.00 16.75
CA LYS A 84 10.98 9.13 17.49
C LYS A 84 9.92 9.93 16.72
N VAL A 85 10.34 11.01 16.04
CA VAL A 85 9.42 11.82 15.22
C VAL A 85 8.86 10.98 14.07
N PHE A 86 9.74 10.27 13.33
CA PHE A 86 9.29 9.41 12.23
C PHE A 86 8.45 8.22 12.72
N ASP A 87 8.76 7.65 13.87
CA ASP A 87 7.96 6.60 14.49
C ASP A 87 6.52 7.07 14.74
N TYR A 88 6.34 8.25 15.37
CA TYR A 88 5.00 8.82 15.58
C TYR A 88 4.27 9.12 14.27
N ILE A 89 4.98 9.62 13.26
CA ILE A 89 4.40 9.88 11.94
C ILE A 89 3.92 8.57 11.30
N LEU A 90 4.73 7.51 11.32
CA LEU A 90 4.35 6.20 10.80
C LEU A 90 3.15 5.62 11.56
N VAL A 91 3.11 5.77 12.88
CA VAL A 91 1.96 5.35 13.69
C VAL A 91 0.69 6.13 13.31
N PHE A 92 0.80 7.45 13.11
CA PHE A 92 -0.31 8.27 12.64
C PHE A 92 -0.81 7.85 11.25
N PHE A 93 0.09 7.40 10.38
CA PHE A 93 -0.29 6.87 9.06
C PHE A 93 -1.17 5.63 9.16
N LEU A 94 -0.97 4.77 10.17
CA LEU A 94 -1.84 3.60 10.39
C LEU A 94 -3.29 4.02 10.56
N PHE A 95 -3.54 5.06 11.37
CA PHE A 95 -4.89 5.59 11.56
C PHE A 95 -5.46 6.23 10.29
N GLY A 96 -4.66 7.04 9.59
CA GLY A 96 -5.07 7.68 8.33
C GLY A 96 -5.46 6.67 7.24
N ILE A 97 -4.68 5.59 7.09
CA ILE A 97 -5.01 4.52 6.15
C ILE A 97 -6.29 3.78 6.59
N ALA A 98 -6.47 3.53 7.90
CA ALA A 98 -7.69 2.89 8.40
C ALA A 98 -8.94 3.73 8.09
N VAL A 99 -8.88 5.06 8.28
CA VAL A 99 -9.94 6.00 7.89
C VAL A 99 -10.26 5.90 6.40
N THR A 100 -9.23 5.92 5.57
CA THR A 100 -9.37 5.81 4.11
C THR A 100 -10.02 4.48 3.71
N MET A 101 -9.63 3.38 4.35
CA MET A 101 -10.23 2.07 4.06
C MET A 101 -11.68 1.94 4.55
N ILE A 102 -12.07 2.61 5.64
CA ILE A 102 -13.48 2.71 6.07
C ILE A 102 -14.28 3.47 5.02
N ALA A 103 -13.78 4.60 4.51
CA ALA A 103 -14.42 5.33 3.41
C ALA A 103 -14.52 4.46 2.15
N GLY A 104 -13.44 3.76 1.78
CA GLY A 104 -13.40 2.85 0.63
C GLY A 104 -14.39 1.69 0.75
N SER A 105 -14.59 1.15 1.95
CA SER A 105 -15.62 0.13 2.16
C SER A 105 -17.02 0.68 1.93
N GLY A 106 -17.29 1.92 2.38
CA GLY A 106 -18.54 2.62 2.08
C GLY A 106 -18.78 2.80 0.58
N SER A 107 -17.78 3.27 -0.15
CA SER A 107 -17.83 3.40 -1.62
C SER A 107 -18.03 2.04 -2.31
N THR A 108 -17.38 0.98 -1.80
CA THR A 108 -17.53 -0.38 -2.33
C THR A 108 -18.96 -0.90 -2.14
N PHE A 109 -19.56 -0.70 -0.96
CA PHE A 109 -20.97 -1.03 -0.70
C PHE A 109 -21.92 -0.23 -1.60
N ASN A 110 -21.64 1.06 -1.81
CA ASN A 110 -22.47 1.90 -2.66
C ASN A 110 -22.42 1.46 -4.13
N GLN A 111 -21.21 1.26 -4.66
CA GLN A 111 -21.02 0.93 -6.07
C GLN A 111 -21.53 -0.48 -6.43
N SER A 112 -21.50 -1.44 -5.48
CA SER A 112 -21.92 -2.82 -5.74
C SER A 112 -23.38 -3.11 -5.39
N PHE A 113 -23.89 -2.48 -4.33
CA PHE A 113 -25.19 -2.84 -3.75
C PHE A 113 -26.16 -1.64 -3.66
N ASN A 114 -25.78 -0.45 -4.14
CA ASN A 114 -26.53 0.80 -3.98
C ASN A 114 -26.84 1.16 -2.50
N ILE A 115 -26.06 0.64 -1.56
CA ILE A 115 -26.15 1.01 -0.16
C ILE A 115 -25.50 2.40 0.01
N PRO A 116 -26.15 3.37 0.67
CA PRO A 116 -25.56 4.69 0.91
C PRO A 116 -24.17 4.57 1.53
N THR A 117 -23.19 5.34 1.03
CA THR A 117 -21.77 5.27 1.42
C THR A 117 -21.58 5.36 2.95
N TRP A 118 -22.33 6.28 3.59
CA TRP A 118 -22.27 6.43 5.06
C TRP A 118 -22.73 5.16 5.80
N LEU A 119 -23.73 4.45 5.26
CA LEU A 119 -24.26 3.22 5.89
C LEU A 119 -23.28 2.06 5.67
N GLY A 120 -22.67 1.94 4.49
CA GLY A 120 -21.61 0.95 4.22
C GLY A 120 -20.40 1.15 5.11
N ALA A 121 -19.95 2.40 5.27
CA ALA A 121 -18.87 2.77 6.20
C ALA A 121 -19.24 2.47 7.66
N LEU A 122 -20.49 2.72 8.08
CA LEU A 122 -20.96 2.41 9.42
C LEU A 122 -20.97 0.89 9.68
N ILE A 123 -21.48 0.11 8.75
CA ILE A 123 -21.48 -1.36 8.85
C ILE A 123 -20.05 -1.88 9.07
N MET A 124 -19.10 -1.42 8.23
CA MET A 124 -17.69 -1.82 8.37
C MET A 124 -17.12 -1.40 9.73
N THR A 125 -17.38 -0.15 10.15
CA THR A 125 -16.91 0.39 11.43
C THR A 125 -17.42 -0.45 12.62
N ILE A 126 -18.70 -0.81 12.62
CA ILE A 126 -19.30 -1.64 13.69
C ILE A 126 -18.67 -3.04 13.70
N ILE A 127 -18.53 -3.68 12.54
CA ILE A 127 -17.92 -5.01 12.45
C ILE A 127 -16.48 -4.97 12.97
N ILE A 128 -15.69 -3.98 12.57
CA ILE A 128 -14.32 -3.80 13.06
C ILE A 128 -14.29 -3.57 14.57
N TYR A 129 -15.14 -2.68 15.10
CA TYR A 129 -15.22 -2.43 16.52
C TYR A 129 -15.51 -3.71 17.31
N LEU A 130 -16.54 -4.47 16.91
CA LEU A 130 -16.90 -5.72 17.57
C LEU A 130 -15.75 -6.74 17.51
N THR A 131 -15.02 -6.77 16.40
CA THR A 131 -13.87 -7.68 16.24
C THR A 131 -12.68 -7.28 17.11
N LEU A 132 -12.44 -5.97 17.29
CA LEU A 132 -11.37 -5.46 18.17
C LEU A 132 -11.59 -5.81 19.65
N LEU A 133 -12.83 -6.17 20.04
CA LEU A 133 -13.15 -6.69 21.38
C LEU A 133 -12.81 -8.18 21.56
N LEU A 134 -12.58 -8.90 20.44
CA LEU A 134 -12.29 -10.35 20.43
C LEU A 134 -10.78 -10.60 20.34
N ASP A 135 -10.38 -11.88 20.48
CA ASP A 135 -8.97 -12.29 20.32
C ASP A 135 -8.49 -12.10 18.87
N PHE A 136 -7.73 -11.02 18.67
CA PHE A 136 -7.20 -10.56 17.39
C PHE A 136 -6.40 -11.62 16.62
N ASN A 137 -5.58 -12.40 17.32
CA ASN A 137 -4.62 -13.30 16.67
C ASN A 137 -5.27 -14.44 15.87
N LYS A 138 -6.45 -14.88 16.27
CA LYS A 138 -7.18 -15.96 15.58
C LYS A 138 -7.83 -15.47 14.28
N ILE A 139 -8.31 -14.23 14.30
CA ILE A 139 -9.09 -13.63 13.20
C ILE A 139 -8.17 -13.20 12.06
N VAL A 140 -7.07 -12.52 12.36
CA VAL A 140 -6.11 -12.03 11.35
C VAL A 140 -5.46 -13.16 10.55
N ARG A 141 -5.16 -14.31 11.19
CA ARG A 141 -4.61 -15.46 10.48
C ARG A 141 -5.57 -16.05 9.44
N ALA A 142 -6.87 -16.06 9.75
CA ALA A 142 -7.86 -16.60 8.82
C ALA A 142 -8.06 -15.70 7.59
N LEU A 143 -7.94 -14.37 7.77
CA LEU A 143 -8.19 -13.39 6.71
C LEU A 143 -6.97 -13.10 5.82
N GLY A 144 -5.77 -13.39 6.27
CA GLY A 144 -4.55 -13.24 5.46
C GLY A 144 -4.54 -14.07 4.17
N ILE A 145 -5.39 -15.11 4.11
CA ILE A 145 -5.58 -15.96 2.93
C ILE A 145 -6.28 -15.22 1.79
N VAL A 146 -7.04 -14.16 2.06
CA VAL A 146 -7.86 -13.46 1.06
C VAL A 146 -7.02 -12.58 0.13
N THR A 147 -5.91 -12.02 0.62
CA THR A 147 -5.05 -11.10 -0.16
C THR A 147 -4.49 -11.71 -1.45
N PRO A 148 -3.99 -12.97 -1.50
CA PRO A 148 -3.58 -13.59 -2.75
C PRO A 148 -4.69 -13.68 -3.80
N PHE A 149 -5.93 -13.96 -3.40
CA PHE A 149 -7.07 -13.99 -4.32
C PHE A 149 -7.37 -12.62 -4.90
N LEU A 150 -7.25 -11.55 -4.10
CA LEU A 150 -7.37 -10.18 -4.59
C LEU A 150 -6.32 -9.86 -5.66
N ILE A 151 -5.06 -10.20 -5.40
CA ILE A 151 -3.97 -9.98 -6.36
C ILE A 151 -4.25 -10.74 -7.67
N ILE A 152 -4.67 -12.00 -7.59
CA ILE A 152 -5.00 -12.81 -8.76
C ILE A 152 -6.16 -12.17 -9.55
N MET A 153 -7.23 -11.76 -8.88
CA MET A 153 -8.37 -11.12 -9.55
C MET A 153 -7.97 -9.82 -10.26
N VAL A 154 -7.17 -8.99 -9.60
CA VAL A 154 -6.67 -7.74 -10.19
C VAL A 154 -5.78 -8.01 -11.41
N ILE A 155 -4.91 -9.03 -11.34
CA ILE A 155 -4.10 -9.45 -12.49
C ILE A 155 -4.98 -9.94 -13.65
N LEU A 156 -5.98 -10.76 -13.38
CA LEU A 156 -6.88 -11.29 -14.41
C LEU A 156 -7.64 -10.16 -15.12
N ILE A 157 -8.17 -9.18 -14.37
CA ILE A 157 -8.81 -8.00 -14.92
C ILE A 157 -7.82 -7.20 -15.76
N ALA A 158 -6.62 -6.95 -15.25
CA ALA A 158 -5.60 -6.19 -15.96
C ALA A 158 -5.16 -6.88 -17.25
N VAL A 159 -4.98 -8.19 -17.22
CA VAL A 159 -4.63 -8.98 -18.42
C VAL A 159 -5.78 -8.99 -19.43
N TYR A 160 -7.04 -9.08 -18.99
CA TYR A 160 -8.19 -8.99 -19.88
C TYR A 160 -8.15 -7.68 -20.68
N TYR A 161 -8.00 -6.53 -20.02
CA TYR A 161 -7.96 -5.22 -20.70
C TYR A 161 -6.69 -4.98 -21.52
N LEU A 162 -5.60 -5.72 -21.25
CA LEU A 162 -4.42 -5.71 -22.12
C LEU A 162 -4.74 -6.20 -23.54
N PHE A 163 -5.69 -7.13 -23.67
CA PHE A 163 -6.07 -7.72 -24.97
C PHE A 163 -7.37 -7.17 -25.56
N THR A 164 -8.25 -6.60 -24.75
CA THR A 164 -9.58 -6.19 -25.15
C THR A 164 -9.89 -4.70 -24.95
N GLY A 165 -8.93 -3.94 -24.37
CA GLY A 165 -9.13 -2.52 -24.09
C GLY A 165 -9.45 -1.70 -25.34
N ASP A 166 -10.37 -0.76 -25.23
CA ASP A 166 -10.90 0.05 -26.36
C ASP A 166 -9.84 1.03 -26.93
N ILE A 167 -8.81 1.35 -26.15
CA ILE A 167 -7.82 2.38 -26.49
C ILE A 167 -6.43 1.74 -26.62
N SER A 168 -5.79 1.94 -27.77
CA SER A 168 -4.40 1.50 -27.98
C SER A 168 -3.41 2.38 -27.21
N ILE A 169 -2.22 1.85 -26.93
CA ILE A 169 -1.13 2.60 -26.25
C ILE A 169 -0.86 3.94 -26.95
N SER A 170 -0.92 3.99 -28.27
CA SER A 170 -0.68 5.23 -29.04
C SER A 170 -1.75 6.30 -28.79
N GLN A 171 -2.95 5.91 -28.40
CA GLN A 171 -4.10 6.81 -28.17
C GLN A 171 -4.25 7.21 -26.69
N VAL A 172 -3.53 6.58 -25.76
CA VAL A 172 -3.65 6.87 -24.32
C VAL A 172 -3.51 8.35 -24.01
N ASN A 173 -2.53 9.02 -24.62
CA ASN A 173 -2.31 10.45 -24.37
C ASN A 173 -3.44 11.38 -24.82
N SER A 174 -4.32 10.92 -25.73
CA SER A 174 -5.48 11.72 -26.18
C SER A 174 -6.69 11.62 -25.25
N THR A 175 -6.69 10.65 -24.35
CA THR A 175 -7.84 10.36 -23.45
C THR A 175 -7.66 10.84 -22.02
N VAL A 176 -6.41 11.11 -21.63
CA VAL A 176 -6.07 11.56 -20.28
C VAL A 176 -5.94 13.08 -20.18
N PRO A 177 -6.20 13.70 -19.02
CA PRO A 177 -6.24 15.16 -18.87
C PRO A 177 -4.86 15.82 -18.95
N GLU A 178 -3.78 15.12 -18.63
CA GLU A 178 -2.44 15.67 -18.54
C GLU A 178 -1.39 14.76 -19.16
N THR A 179 -0.52 15.32 -20.00
CA THR A 179 0.59 14.58 -20.63
C THR A 179 1.96 15.16 -20.21
N SER A 180 2.08 15.61 -18.96
CA SER A 180 3.30 16.23 -18.45
C SER A 180 4.29 15.21 -17.90
N ALA A 181 5.48 15.12 -18.52
CA ALA A 181 6.57 14.28 -18.06
C ALA A 181 6.99 14.58 -16.62
N TRP A 182 7.09 15.87 -16.27
CA TRP A 182 7.48 16.30 -14.93
C TRP A 182 6.49 15.81 -13.87
N LYS A 183 5.19 15.91 -14.12
CA LYS A 183 4.17 15.44 -13.18
C LYS A 183 4.19 13.92 -13.04
N GLY A 184 4.34 13.18 -14.13
CA GLY A 184 4.48 11.72 -14.08
C GLY A 184 5.69 11.28 -13.23
N ILE A 185 6.84 11.95 -13.39
CA ILE A 185 8.04 11.69 -12.58
C ILE A 185 7.81 12.07 -11.11
N PHE A 186 7.31 13.27 -10.85
CA PHE A 186 7.09 13.78 -9.50
C PHE A 186 6.12 12.90 -8.70
N TRP A 187 4.96 12.58 -9.28
CA TRP A 187 3.99 11.74 -8.59
C TRP A 187 4.44 10.28 -8.46
N GLY A 188 5.26 9.79 -9.39
CA GLY A 188 5.92 8.50 -9.25
C GLY A 188 6.90 8.45 -8.08
N LEU A 189 7.69 9.52 -7.86
CA LEU A 189 8.54 9.66 -6.68
C LEU A 189 7.71 9.66 -5.39
N VAL A 190 6.66 10.49 -5.34
CA VAL A 190 5.79 10.61 -4.17
C VAL A 190 5.11 9.28 -3.86
N TYR A 191 4.60 8.59 -4.87
CA TYR A 191 3.99 7.27 -4.67
C TYR A 191 5.00 6.21 -4.21
N GLY A 192 6.21 6.22 -4.77
CA GLY A 192 7.29 5.37 -4.29
C GLY A 192 7.60 5.60 -2.81
N GLY A 193 7.59 6.86 -2.36
CA GLY A 193 7.71 7.23 -0.95
C GLY A 193 6.56 6.71 -0.10
N LEU A 194 5.31 6.87 -0.55
CA LEU A 194 4.11 6.35 0.11
C LEU A 194 4.19 4.83 0.30
N ALA A 195 4.33 4.09 -0.79
CA ALA A 195 4.35 2.64 -0.78
C ALA A 195 5.50 2.08 0.07
N PHE A 196 6.66 2.77 0.03
CA PHE A 196 7.80 2.43 0.87
C PHE A 196 7.54 2.71 2.36
N ALA A 197 6.95 3.84 2.72
CA ALA A 197 6.64 4.18 4.11
C ALA A 197 5.61 3.22 4.72
N VAL A 198 4.57 2.85 3.96
CA VAL A 198 3.56 1.86 4.38
C VAL A 198 4.20 0.48 4.61
N GLY A 199 5.08 0.05 3.71
CA GLY A 199 5.78 -1.24 3.80
C GLY A 199 6.98 -1.26 4.74
N PHE A 200 7.47 -0.11 5.22
CA PHE A 200 8.76 0.03 5.90
C PHE A 200 8.92 -0.91 7.09
N SER A 201 7.99 -0.85 8.04
CA SER A 201 8.04 -1.66 9.26
C SER A 201 8.10 -3.15 8.96
N THR A 202 7.33 -3.59 7.99
CA THR A 202 7.24 -5.01 7.64
C THR A 202 8.45 -5.48 6.84
N VAL A 203 8.99 -4.63 5.95
CA VAL A 203 10.24 -4.95 5.24
C VAL A 203 11.41 -5.11 6.23
N VAL A 204 11.46 -4.28 7.27
CA VAL A 204 12.44 -4.40 8.36
C VAL A 204 12.28 -5.74 9.08
N ALA A 205 11.06 -6.07 9.52
CA ALA A 205 10.79 -7.30 10.27
C ALA A 205 11.06 -8.56 9.42
N ILE A 206 10.56 -8.61 8.16
CA ILE A 206 10.87 -9.71 7.23
C ILE A 206 12.38 -9.83 6.98
N GLY A 207 13.07 -8.69 6.94
CA GLY A 207 14.52 -8.67 6.87
C GLY A 207 15.17 -9.27 8.11
N GLY A 208 14.64 -8.99 9.31
CA GLY A 208 15.11 -9.53 10.58
C GLY A 208 15.01 -11.04 10.69
N ASP A 209 13.93 -11.61 10.18
CA ASP A 209 13.69 -13.06 10.15
C ASP A 209 14.52 -13.81 9.08
N ALA A 210 15.16 -13.08 8.17
CA ALA A 210 15.86 -13.70 7.04
C ALA A 210 17.23 -14.31 7.47
N SER A 211 17.54 -15.49 6.94
CA SER A 211 18.77 -16.25 7.25
C SER A 211 20.06 -15.48 6.94
N LYS A 212 20.07 -14.64 5.91
CA LYS A 212 21.24 -13.88 5.46
C LYS A 212 20.84 -12.55 4.81
N ARG A 213 21.64 -11.49 5.01
CA ARG A 213 21.50 -10.18 4.35
C ARG A 213 21.37 -10.24 2.84
N ARG A 214 22.03 -11.21 2.19
CA ARG A 214 21.95 -11.39 0.74
C ARG A 214 20.57 -11.92 0.31
N VAL A 215 19.99 -12.79 1.12
CA VAL A 215 18.69 -13.42 0.86
C VAL A 215 17.57 -12.40 1.06
N SER A 216 17.57 -11.64 2.17
CA SER A 216 16.59 -10.58 2.40
C SER A 216 16.63 -9.51 1.33
N GLY A 217 17.85 -9.06 0.96
CA GLY A 217 18.02 -8.06 -0.08
C GLY A 217 17.60 -8.54 -1.47
N ALA A 218 17.83 -9.82 -1.81
CA ALA A 218 17.37 -10.40 -3.08
C ALA A 218 15.84 -10.54 -3.11
N GLY A 219 15.22 -10.94 -1.98
CA GLY A 219 13.78 -11.05 -1.85
C GLY A 219 13.08 -9.70 -1.97
N ALA A 220 13.56 -8.67 -1.29
CA ALA A 220 12.99 -7.33 -1.41
C ALA A 220 13.11 -6.76 -2.82
N MET A 221 14.25 -6.97 -3.51
CA MET A 221 14.41 -6.57 -4.91
C MET A 221 13.42 -7.30 -5.82
N PHE A 222 13.27 -8.61 -5.64
CA PHE A 222 12.32 -9.43 -6.40
C PHE A 222 10.88 -8.96 -6.18
N GLY A 223 10.49 -8.68 -4.93
CA GLY A 223 9.18 -8.09 -4.62
C GLY A 223 8.94 -6.75 -5.29
N GLY A 224 9.95 -5.86 -5.28
CA GLY A 224 9.87 -4.57 -5.98
C GLY A 224 9.67 -4.71 -7.48
N VAL A 225 10.32 -5.68 -8.13
CA VAL A 225 10.13 -5.97 -9.56
C VAL A 225 8.70 -6.47 -9.84
N ILE A 226 8.20 -7.42 -9.04
CA ILE A 226 6.81 -7.91 -9.19
C ILE A 226 5.83 -6.76 -9.03
N TYR A 227 6.01 -5.93 -7.98
CA TYR A 227 5.14 -4.78 -7.75
C TYR A 227 5.13 -3.80 -8.92
N THR A 228 6.30 -3.53 -9.51
CA THR A 228 6.42 -2.66 -10.70
C THR A 228 5.59 -3.19 -11.86
N ILE A 229 5.65 -4.50 -12.12
CA ILE A 229 4.87 -5.15 -13.17
C ILE A 229 3.37 -5.02 -12.89
N LEU A 230 2.93 -5.30 -11.65
CA LEU A 230 1.53 -5.17 -11.25
C LEU A 230 1.03 -3.73 -11.40
N LEU A 231 1.82 -2.76 -10.97
CA LEU A 231 1.50 -1.34 -11.09
C LEU A 231 1.37 -0.92 -12.55
N ALA A 232 2.28 -1.37 -13.42
CA ALA A 232 2.21 -1.09 -14.85
C ALA A 232 0.95 -1.71 -15.50
N LEU A 233 0.61 -2.94 -15.15
CA LEU A 233 -0.57 -3.65 -15.66
C LEU A 233 -1.88 -2.96 -15.27
N ILE A 234 -2.04 -2.60 -14.00
CA ILE A 234 -3.23 -1.89 -13.53
C ILE A 234 -3.32 -0.52 -14.18
N ASN A 235 -2.21 0.24 -14.19
CA ASN A 235 -2.19 1.56 -14.81
C ASN A 235 -2.61 1.50 -16.29
N PHE A 236 -2.14 0.50 -17.02
CA PHE A 236 -2.54 0.30 -18.40
C PHE A 236 -4.05 0.06 -18.53
N SER A 237 -4.60 -0.86 -17.75
CA SER A 237 -6.03 -1.18 -17.79
C SER A 237 -6.92 0.03 -17.45
N LEU A 238 -6.49 0.84 -16.48
CA LEU A 238 -7.18 2.07 -16.13
C LEU A 238 -7.07 3.13 -17.24
N GLN A 239 -5.95 3.20 -17.95
CA GLN A 239 -5.76 4.14 -19.06
C GLN A 239 -6.60 3.77 -20.28
N THR A 240 -6.75 2.48 -20.60
CA THR A 240 -7.57 2.03 -21.74
C THR A 240 -9.05 2.35 -21.56
N GLU A 241 -9.55 2.41 -20.34
CA GLU A 241 -10.94 2.68 -20.00
C GLU A 241 -11.15 4.03 -19.31
N TYR A 242 -10.11 4.89 -19.28
CA TYR A 242 -10.11 6.14 -18.51
C TYR A 242 -11.37 7.01 -18.68
N PRO A 243 -11.90 7.24 -19.91
CA PRO A 243 -13.09 8.07 -20.08
C PRO A 243 -14.32 7.58 -19.33
N LYS A 244 -14.44 6.25 -19.16
CA LYS A 244 -15.58 5.59 -18.50
C LYS A 244 -15.45 5.61 -16.97
N ILE A 245 -14.22 5.47 -16.45
CA ILE A 245 -13.96 5.21 -15.02
C ILE A 245 -13.40 6.40 -14.26
N LYS A 246 -13.12 7.53 -14.91
CA LYS A 246 -12.45 8.70 -14.30
C LYS A 246 -13.13 9.28 -13.07
N ASN A 247 -14.43 9.05 -12.90
CA ASN A 247 -15.23 9.52 -11.77
C ASN A 247 -15.59 8.39 -10.79
N ALA A 248 -15.07 7.18 -10.97
CA ALA A 248 -15.37 6.05 -10.11
C ALA A 248 -14.55 6.14 -8.82
N ASP A 249 -15.17 5.86 -7.67
CA ASP A 249 -14.47 5.71 -6.40
C ASP A 249 -13.63 4.43 -6.37
N ILE A 250 -14.13 3.38 -7.02
CA ILE A 250 -13.46 2.07 -7.10
C ILE A 250 -13.29 1.68 -8.59
N PRO A 251 -12.30 2.25 -9.29
CA PRO A 251 -12.13 2.06 -10.74
C PRO A 251 -12.01 0.60 -11.18
N THR A 252 -11.28 -0.24 -10.43
CA THR A 252 -11.13 -1.66 -10.79
C THR A 252 -12.43 -2.45 -10.67
N LEU A 253 -13.36 -2.00 -9.83
CA LEU A 253 -14.68 -2.61 -9.72
C LEU A 253 -15.55 -2.30 -10.94
N ASP A 254 -15.48 -1.08 -11.48
CA ASP A 254 -16.15 -0.73 -12.73
C ASP A 254 -15.59 -1.54 -13.89
N LEU A 255 -14.26 -1.71 -13.95
CA LEU A 255 -13.62 -2.60 -14.92
C LEU A 255 -14.14 -4.04 -14.80
N ALA A 256 -14.22 -4.57 -13.58
CA ALA A 256 -14.73 -5.92 -13.34
C ALA A 256 -16.20 -6.09 -13.76
N ASN A 257 -17.04 -5.13 -13.40
CA ASN A 257 -18.46 -5.13 -13.77
C ASN A 257 -18.67 -5.01 -15.28
N SER A 258 -17.81 -4.27 -15.97
CA SER A 258 -17.86 -4.14 -17.45
C SER A 258 -17.50 -5.45 -18.16
N ILE A 259 -16.68 -6.31 -17.53
CA ILE A 259 -16.40 -7.66 -18.04
C ILE A 259 -17.61 -8.57 -17.81
N ASN A 260 -18.03 -8.68 -16.55
CA ASN A 260 -19.20 -9.46 -16.16
C ASN A 260 -19.63 -9.08 -14.72
N PRO A 261 -20.93 -8.88 -14.45
CA PRO A 261 -21.44 -8.55 -13.12
C PRO A 261 -21.04 -9.56 -12.03
N TRP A 262 -20.91 -10.85 -12.36
CA TRP A 262 -20.46 -11.87 -11.42
C TRP A 262 -18.98 -11.69 -11.02
N ILE A 263 -18.12 -11.27 -11.95
CA ILE A 263 -16.72 -10.94 -11.67
C ILE A 263 -16.68 -9.74 -10.74
N GLY A 264 -17.49 -8.71 -10.98
CA GLY A 264 -17.64 -7.56 -10.10
C GLY A 264 -18.11 -7.95 -8.71
N LEU A 265 -19.10 -8.83 -8.58
CA LEU A 265 -19.59 -9.32 -7.28
C LEU A 265 -18.51 -10.09 -6.50
N VAL A 266 -17.79 -11.00 -7.16
CA VAL A 266 -16.70 -11.75 -6.53
C VAL A 266 -15.59 -10.79 -6.07
N LEU A 267 -15.21 -9.83 -6.93
CA LEU A 267 -14.21 -8.82 -6.57
C LEU A 267 -14.66 -7.98 -5.37
N THR A 268 -15.93 -7.57 -5.33
CA THR A 268 -16.51 -6.83 -4.20
C THR A 268 -16.34 -7.57 -2.87
N ILE A 269 -16.70 -8.85 -2.84
CA ILE A 269 -16.59 -9.67 -1.62
C ILE A 269 -15.13 -9.77 -1.16
N ILE A 270 -14.23 -10.03 -2.12
CA ILE A 270 -12.79 -10.13 -1.83
C ILE A 270 -12.25 -8.78 -1.33
N MET A 271 -12.62 -7.67 -1.97
CA MET A 271 -12.18 -6.32 -1.57
C MET A 271 -12.66 -5.96 -0.16
N LEU A 272 -13.94 -6.18 0.14
CA LEU A 272 -14.48 -5.91 1.48
C LEU A 272 -13.78 -6.75 2.55
N ALA A 273 -13.47 -8.01 2.27
CA ALA A 273 -12.73 -8.87 3.19
C ALA A 273 -11.29 -8.40 3.40
N VAL A 274 -10.59 -7.94 2.35
CA VAL A 274 -9.24 -7.38 2.46
C VAL A 274 -9.24 -6.03 3.17
N MET A 275 -10.21 -5.15 2.86
CA MET A 275 -10.37 -3.88 3.58
C MET A 275 -10.62 -4.13 5.07
N TYR A 276 -11.53 -5.04 5.40
CA TYR A 276 -11.79 -5.45 6.79
C TYR A 276 -10.51 -5.90 7.49
N ASN A 277 -9.74 -6.82 6.89
CA ASN A 277 -8.48 -7.28 7.47
C ASN A 277 -7.46 -6.14 7.66
N THR A 278 -7.35 -5.26 6.67
CA THR A 278 -6.44 -4.11 6.70
C THR A 278 -6.84 -3.14 7.81
N ILE A 279 -8.11 -2.72 7.88
CA ILE A 279 -8.60 -1.80 8.91
C ILE A 279 -8.38 -2.39 10.31
N LEU A 280 -8.72 -3.66 10.48
CA LEU A 280 -8.57 -4.36 11.75
C LEU A 280 -7.11 -4.35 12.23
N GLY A 281 -6.17 -4.71 11.35
CA GLY A 281 -4.74 -4.72 11.66
C GLY A 281 -4.20 -3.33 11.99
N LEU A 282 -4.60 -2.32 11.22
CA LEU A 282 -4.16 -0.93 11.42
C LEU A 282 -4.72 -0.33 12.72
N CYS A 283 -6.01 -0.53 12.98
CA CYS A 283 -6.66 -0.04 14.21
C CYS A 283 -6.10 -0.72 15.46
N TYR A 284 -5.88 -2.04 15.40
CA TYR A 284 -5.25 -2.76 16.52
C TYR A 284 -3.83 -2.24 16.78
N SER A 285 -3.01 -2.13 15.73
CA SER A 285 -1.63 -1.65 15.84
C SER A 285 -1.55 -0.22 16.37
N PHE A 286 -2.45 0.65 15.91
CA PHE A 286 -2.57 2.02 16.40
C PHE A 286 -2.98 2.06 17.88
N ALA A 287 -4.01 1.31 18.28
CA ALA A 287 -4.47 1.27 19.66
C ALA A 287 -3.43 0.68 20.62
N ALA A 288 -2.77 -0.40 20.20
CA ALA A 288 -1.71 -1.06 20.98
C ALA A 288 -0.48 -0.18 21.21
N ARG A 289 -0.28 0.88 20.40
CA ARG A 289 0.80 1.85 20.61
C ARG A 289 0.56 2.75 21.83
N PHE A 290 -0.71 3.04 22.15
CA PHE A 290 -1.09 3.99 23.22
C PHE A 290 -1.68 3.31 24.45
N THR A 291 -2.11 2.06 24.34
CA THR A 291 -2.81 1.35 25.39
C THR A 291 -2.39 -0.12 25.42
N GLU A 292 -2.43 -0.73 26.60
CA GLU A 292 -2.27 -2.19 26.70
C GLU A 292 -3.53 -2.87 26.12
N PRO A 293 -3.37 -3.79 25.14
CA PRO A 293 -4.49 -4.50 24.53
C PRO A 293 -5.41 -5.14 25.59
N TYR A 294 -6.71 -5.04 25.35
CA TYR A 294 -7.79 -5.59 26.20
C TYR A 294 -7.93 -4.97 27.61
N SER A 295 -7.15 -3.93 27.93
CA SER A 295 -7.35 -3.16 29.16
C SER A 295 -8.61 -2.29 29.11
N LYS A 296 -9.08 -1.78 30.27
CA LYS A 296 -10.20 -0.81 30.29
C LYS A 296 -9.89 0.46 29.47
N LYS A 297 -8.64 0.91 29.49
CA LYS A 297 -8.20 2.07 28.69
C LYS A 297 -8.25 1.75 27.19
N TYR A 298 -7.87 0.54 26.77
CA TYR A 298 -7.98 0.07 25.42
C TYR A 298 -9.43 0.13 24.90
N HIS A 299 -10.38 -0.37 25.67
CA HIS A 299 -11.81 -0.36 25.27
C HIS A 299 -12.34 1.05 25.06
N ILE A 300 -12.01 1.99 25.95
CA ILE A 300 -12.42 3.40 25.79
C ILE A 300 -11.72 4.01 24.56
N PHE A 301 -10.42 3.72 24.39
CA PHE A 301 -9.63 4.25 23.28
C PHE A 301 -10.16 3.80 21.93
N ILE A 302 -10.48 2.51 21.75
CA ILE A 302 -11.00 2.00 20.49
C ILE A 302 -12.38 2.55 20.14
N ILE A 303 -13.26 2.82 21.14
CA ILE A 303 -14.54 3.48 20.88
C ILE A 303 -14.31 4.88 20.30
N ILE A 304 -13.49 5.69 20.96
CA ILE A 304 -13.19 7.06 20.51
C ILE A 304 -12.53 7.03 19.13
N MET A 305 -11.56 6.16 18.95
CA MET A 305 -10.83 5.97 17.69
C MET A 305 -11.78 5.59 16.55
N MET A 306 -12.69 4.62 16.75
CA MET A 306 -13.61 4.16 15.72
C MET A 306 -14.66 5.21 15.37
N ILE A 307 -15.16 5.97 16.36
CA ILE A 307 -16.04 7.12 16.11
C ILE A 307 -15.31 8.18 15.30
N ALA A 308 -14.09 8.53 15.67
CA ALA A 308 -13.29 9.49 14.94
C ALA A 308 -12.99 9.00 13.50
N ALA A 309 -12.64 7.73 13.32
CA ALA A 309 -12.40 7.15 12.00
C ALA A 309 -13.66 7.17 11.13
N TYR A 310 -14.81 6.84 11.68
CA TYR A 310 -16.09 6.91 10.97
C TYR A 310 -16.43 8.34 10.56
N VAL A 311 -16.32 9.32 11.46
CA VAL A 311 -16.60 10.73 11.14
C VAL A 311 -15.63 11.25 10.06
N LEU A 312 -14.35 10.95 10.16
CA LEU A 312 -13.36 11.35 9.17
C LEU A 312 -13.56 10.66 7.82
N SER A 313 -14.18 9.48 7.76
CA SER A 313 -14.48 8.79 6.50
C SER A 313 -15.48 9.53 5.61
N PHE A 314 -16.26 10.48 6.16
CA PHE A 314 -17.17 11.32 5.38
C PHE A 314 -16.47 12.28 4.41
N VAL A 315 -15.17 12.50 4.55
CA VAL A 315 -14.38 13.23 3.54
C VAL A 315 -14.47 12.57 2.16
N GLY A 316 -14.67 11.25 2.13
CA GLY A 316 -14.77 10.48 0.90
C GLY A 316 -13.47 9.75 0.55
N PHE A 317 -13.62 8.59 -0.11
CA PHE A 317 -12.49 7.70 -0.38
C PHE A 317 -11.47 8.31 -1.34
N ALA A 318 -11.94 8.83 -2.48
CA ALA A 318 -11.07 9.44 -3.49
C ALA A 318 -10.33 10.68 -2.96
N ASP A 319 -11.03 11.52 -2.18
CA ASP A 319 -10.45 12.73 -1.59
C ASP A 319 -9.42 12.42 -0.52
N LEU A 320 -9.68 11.41 0.33
CA LEU A 320 -8.71 10.94 1.32
C LEU A 320 -7.43 10.42 0.64
N ILE A 321 -7.55 9.65 -0.44
CA ILE A 321 -6.37 9.21 -1.20
C ILE A 321 -5.66 10.41 -1.81
N ASN A 322 -6.39 11.34 -2.41
CA ASN A 322 -5.82 12.51 -3.08
C ASN A 322 -5.05 13.44 -2.12
N VAL A 323 -5.53 13.61 -0.90
CA VAL A 323 -4.91 14.52 0.08
C VAL A 323 -3.96 13.78 1.01
N LEU A 324 -4.47 12.77 1.73
CA LEU A 324 -3.72 12.09 2.78
C LEU A 324 -2.57 11.26 2.22
N TYR A 325 -2.81 10.47 1.16
CA TYR A 325 -1.76 9.62 0.59
C TYR A 325 -0.66 10.43 -0.10
N LYS A 326 -1.01 11.56 -0.73
CA LYS A 326 0.01 12.47 -1.28
C LYS A 326 0.88 13.07 -0.17
N PHE A 327 0.26 13.49 0.94
CA PHE A 327 1.02 13.95 2.11
C PHE A 327 1.92 12.85 2.68
N MET A 328 1.38 11.65 2.89
CA MET A 328 2.14 10.49 3.36
C MET A 328 3.30 10.16 2.42
N GLY A 329 3.07 10.25 1.11
CA GLY A 329 4.08 10.02 0.09
C GLY A 329 5.26 10.99 0.18
N VAL A 330 4.97 12.28 0.34
CA VAL A 330 6.02 13.31 0.54
C VAL A 330 6.82 13.00 1.81
N VAL A 331 6.18 12.67 2.91
CA VAL A 331 6.87 12.28 4.15
C VAL A 331 7.69 11.00 3.95
N GLY A 332 7.15 10.01 3.24
CA GLY A 332 7.87 8.77 2.90
C GLY A 332 9.14 9.02 2.10
N MET A 333 9.15 10.04 1.23
CA MET A 333 10.36 10.44 0.50
C MET A 333 11.50 10.88 1.41
N PHE A 334 11.23 11.49 2.56
CA PHE A 334 12.30 11.79 3.53
C PHE A 334 12.96 10.52 4.05
N ILE A 335 12.19 9.44 4.28
CA ILE A 335 12.74 8.14 4.69
C ILE A 335 13.60 7.56 3.55
N VAL A 336 13.12 7.61 2.31
CA VAL A 336 13.85 7.15 1.12
C VAL A 336 15.20 7.88 0.99
N VAL A 337 15.17 9.22 1.08
CA VAL A 337 16.39 10.06 0.98
C VAL A 337 17.36 9.74 2.12
N ALA A 338 16.87 9.57 3.35
CA ALA A 338 17.72 9.25 4.48
C ALA A 338 18.41 7.87 4.34
N VAL A 339 17.70 6.87 3.82
CA VAL A 339 18.27 5.55 3.50
C VAL A 339 19.34 5.66 2.42
N LEU A 340 19.12 6.47 1.36
CA LEU A 340 20.11 6.73 0.32
C LEU A 340 21.37 7.39 0.87
N ILE A 341 21.23 8.43 1.68
CA ILE A 341 22.37 9.11 2.32
C ILE A 341 23.19 8.12 3.16
N LYS A 342 22.52 7.27 3.94
CA LYS A 342 23.20 6.25 4.76
C LYS A 342 23.94 5.22 3.91
N TYR A 343 23.30 4.80 2.80
CA TYR A 343 23.91 3.86 1.85
C TYR A 343 25.19 4.41 1.24
N PHE A 344 25.19 5.65 0.75
CA PHE A 344 26.36 6.27 0.13
C PHE A 344 27.47 6.57 1.15
N LYS A 345 27.12 7.03 2.36
CA LYS A 345 28.13 7.23 3.42
C LYS A 345 28.88 5.94 3.76
N ARG A 346 28.13 4.85 3.93
CA ARG A 346 28.73 3.54 4.21
C ARG A 346 29.64 3.06 3.08
N LYS A 347 29.23 3.22 1.82
CA LYS A 347 30.04 2.84 0.67
C LYS A 347 31.36 3.60 0.64
N ASN A 348 31.34 4.91 0.91
CA ASN A 348 32.55 5.73 0.97
C ASN A 348 33.48 5.34 2.12
N ASP A 349 32.95 4.91 3.28
CA ASP A 349 33.75 4.45 4.40
C ASP A 349 34.41 3.08 4.09
N ASP A 350 33.65 2.16 3.47
CA ASP A 350 34.18 0.86 3.02
C ASP A 350 35.28 1.05 1.94
N GLU A 351 35.15 2.02 1.02
CA GLU A 351 36.17 2.35 0.01
C GLU A 351 37.44 2.99 0.60
N LYS A 352 37.32 3.79 1.68
CA LYS A 352 38.48 4.37 2.40
C LYS A 352 39.29 3.36 3.20
N HIS A 353 38.67 2.24 3.59
CA HIS A 353 39.35 1.15 4.30
C HIS A 353 40.05 0.14 3.36
N ILE A 354 39.82 0.25 2.05
CA ILE A 354 40.42 -0.60 1.01
C ILE A 354 41.56 0.14 0.25
N ALA A 355 41.64 1.47 0.41
CA ALA A 355 42.74 2.31 -0.12
C ALA A 355 43.81 2.56 0.95
#